data_42843431cb40ff9ed62e55ecb9303752
#
_entry.id   42843431cb40ff9ed62e55ecb9303752
#
_cell.length_a   1.000
_cell.length_b   1.000
_cell.length_c   1.000
_cell.angle_alpha   90.00
_cell.angle_beta   90.00
_cell.angle_gamma   90.00
#
_symmetry.space_group_name_H-M   'P 1'
#
loop_
_entity.id
_entity.type
_entity.pdbx_description
1 polymer ?
#
loop_
_entity_poly.entity_id
_entity_poly.type
_entity_poly.pdbx_seq_one_letter_code
_entity_poly.pdbx_strand_id
1 'polypeptide(L)'
;KERQRRYFSLNIFADNEYWDEENECFRILKNVRDRKQKEENEQRKRYNYLLNCYRLQAQEIIEGFRREHIDWTLNQFADAFLNKSKQGKIKVYMENHINTLRETGHIGNANCYAATLNMLEHYDSRLDQKVFSEIDIKFVNGFDIFLQKRGCKGNTRKYYFKALRSILNKAIQEKEATEKTYPFGKGGFQIAKLDEETEKRYLPMEYWKKIKNTV
;
A
#
# COMPACT_ATOMS: atom_id res chain seq x y z
N LYS A 1 15.61 34.49 14.64
CA LYS A 1 14.61 33.39 14.38
C LYS A 1 15.23 32.10 14.86
N GLU A 2 14.65 31.45 15.86
CA GLU A 2 15.07 30.12 16.30
C GLU A 2 14.94 29.13 15.14
N ARG A 3 15.99 28.33 14.89
CA ARG A 3 15.92 27.23 13.91
C ARG A 3 15.07 26.13 14.48
N GLN A 4 13.86 25.96 13.96
CA GLN A 4 13.04 24.79 14.28
C GLN A 4 13.69 23.55 13.70
N ARG A 5 13.77 22.48 14.52
CA ARG A 5 14.31 21.18 14.12
C ARG A 5 13.25 20.10 14.36
N ARG A 6 13.20 19.11 13.47
CA ARG A 6 12.38 17.91 13.64
C ARG A 6 13.25 16.69 13.33
N TYR A 7 13.14 15.67 14.16
CA TYR A 7 13.94 14.46 14.05
C TYR A 7 13.06 13.31 13.61
N PHE A 8 13.57 12.49 12.69
CA PHE A 8 12.95 11.27 12.22
C PHE A 8 13.87 10.09 12.51
N SER A 9 13.35 9.02 13.12
CA SER A 9 14.10 7.78 13.26
C SER A 9 14.16 7.07 11.91
N LEU A 10 15.35 6.77 11.45
CA LEU A 10 15.59 6.00 10.21
C LEU A 10 15.79 4.52 10.50
N ASN A 11 15.72 4.09 11.79
CA ASN A 11 15.99 2.73 12.23
C ASN A 11 17.37 2.19 11.75
N ILE A 12 18.34 3.09 11.67
CA ILE A 12 19.73 2.77 11.37
C ILE A 12 20.48 2.74 12.70
N PHE A 13 21.03 1.59 13.04
CA PHE A 13 21.81 1.37 14.26
C PHE A 13 23.23 1.05 13.85
N ALA A 14 24.18 1.94 14.19
CA ALA A 14 25.60 1.74 13.95
C ALA A 14 26.42 2.45 15.03
N ASP A 15 27.67 2.02 15.22
CA ASP A 15 28.58 2.61 16.18
C ASP A 15 28.97 4.03 15.76
N ASN A 16 28.90 4.96 16.72
CA ASN A 16 29.27 6.37 16.53
C ASN A 16 30.72 6.55 16.10
N GLU A 17 31.59 5.62 16.42
CA GLU A 17 33.03 5.65 16.07
C GLU A 17 33.27 5.82 14.56
N TYR A 18 32.37 5.26 13.75
CA TYR A 18 32.49 5.31 12.28
C TYR A 18 31.66 6.40 11.62
N TRP A 19 30.97 7.22 12.41
CA TRP A 19 30.21 8.35 11.87
C TRP A 19 31.12 9.52 11.53
N ASP A 20 30.98 10.05 10.34
CA ASP A 20 31.65 11.26 9.86
C ASP A 20 30.64 12.42 9.90
N GLU A 21 30.79 13.30 10.89
CA GLU A 21 29.87 14.43 11.07
C GLU A 21 29.97 15.47 9.95
N GLU A 22 31.14 15.65 9.35
CA GLU A 22 31.36 16.65 8.31
C GLU A 22 30.69 16.21 6.99
N ASN A 23 30.84 14.94 6.63
CA ASN A 23 30.24 14.37 5.42
C ASN A 23 28.88 13.73 5.67
N GLU A 24 28.42 13.69 6.92
CA GLU A 24 27.16 13.06 7.36
C GLU A 24 26.97 11.64 6.79
N CYS A 25 27.99 10.79 6.89
CA CYS A 25 27.99 9.41 6.40
C CYS A 25 28.88 8.51 7.27
N PHE A 26 28.74 7.21 7.12
CA PHE A 26 29.62 6.25 7.77
C PHE A 26 30.92 6.08 7.01
N ARG A 27 32.06 6.13 7.71
CA ARG A 27 33.38 5.87 7.15
C ARG A 27 33.50 4.40 6.72
N ILE A 28 34.01 4.19 5.52
CA ILE A 28 34.30 2.87 4.97
C ILE A 28 35.78 2.58 5.12
N LEU A 29 36.12 1.54 5.86
CA LEU A 29 37.50 1.14 6.08
C LEU A 29 38.10 0.58 4.77
N LYS A 30 39.32 1.02 4.45
CA LYS A 30 40.11 0.53 3.31
C LYS A 30 40.98 -0.69 3.74
N ASN A 31 41.24 -1.61 2.82
CA ASN A 31 42.14 -2.73 3.02
C ASN A 31 41.79 -3.66 4.19
N VAL A 32 40.52 -3.88 4.46
CA VAL A 32 40.08 -4.77 5.52
C VAL A 32 40.31 -6.23 5.14
N ARG A 33 41.03 -6.97 5.98
CA ARG A 33 41.35 -8.41 5.80
C ARG A 33 40.41 -9.30 6.59
N ASP A 34 39.96 -8.86 7.75
CA ASP A 34 39.08 -9.60 8.63
C ASP A 34 37.68 -9.73 8.05
N ARG A 35 37.08 -10.93 8.17
CA ARG A 35 35.76 -11.24 7.64
C ARG A 35 34.64 -10.40 8.30
N LYS A 36 34.68 -10.27 9.62
CA LYS A 36 33.69 -9.51 10.39
C LYS A 36 33.70 -8.03 9.99
N GLN A 37 34.88 -7.45 9.89
CA GLN A 37 35.03 -6.06 9.45
C GLN A 37 34.58 -5.82 8.00
N LYS A 38 34.71 -6.83 7.12
CA LYS A 38 34.16 -6.78 5.76
C LYS A 38 32.62 -6.73 5.78
N GLU A 39 32.00 -7.58 6.58
CA GLU A 39 30.54 -7.61 6.74
C GLU A 39 30.01 -6.27 7.30
N GLU A 40 30.67 -5.72 8.30
CA GLU A 40 30.37 -4.40 8.88
C GLU A 40 30.55 -3.26 7.86
N ASN A 41 31.58 -3.32 7.02
CA ASN A 41 31.79 -2.36 5.95
C ASN A 41 30.65 -2.42 4.90
N GLU A 42 30.23 -3.61 4.51
CA GLU A 42 29.09 -3.77 3.59
C GLU A 42 27.79 -3.22 4.21
N GLN A 43 27.61 -3.40 5.51
CA GLN A 43 26.47 -2.81 6.21
C GLN A 43 26.55 -1.29 6.23
N ARG A 44 27.73 -0.69 6.50
CA ARG A 44 27.92 0.77 6.43
C ARG A 44 27.68 1.33 5.03
N LYS A 45 28.09 0.63 3.97
CA LYS A 45 27.77 1.01 2.59
C LYS A 45 26.27 1.04 2.34
N ARG A 46 25.54 0.03 2.83
CA ARG A 46 24.08 -0.02 2.72
C ARG A 46 23.42 1.15 3.47
N TYR A 47 23.92 1.47 4.65
CA TYR A 47 23.41 2.63 5.42
C TYR A 47 23.70 3.95 4.71
N ASN A 48 24.88 4.15 4.16
CA ASN A 48 25.21 5.33 3.36
C ASN A 48 24.30 5.45 2.12
N TYR A 49 24.02 4.34 1.46
CA TYR A 49 23.05 4.31 0.36
C TYR A 49 21.64 4.72 0.81
N LEU A 50 21.15 4.19 1.93
CA LEU A 50 19.85 4.55 2.49
C LEU A 50 19.79 6.04 2.89
N LEU A 51 20.82 6.54 3.54
CA LEU A 51 20.91 7.96 3.90
C LEU A 51 20.84 8.86 2.65
N ASN A 52 21.54 8.47 1.59
CA ASN A 52 21.49 9.21 0.32
C ASN A 52 20.09 9.16 -0.30
N CYS A 53 19.40 8.02 -0.25
CA CYS A 53 18.00 7.90 -0.70
C CYS A 53 17.08 8.86 0.05
N TYR A 54 17.22 8.95 1.38
CA TYR A 54 16.43 9.90 2.19
C TYR A 54 16.75 11.36 1.88
N ARG A 55 18.03 11.69 1.61
CA ARG A 55 18.40 13.04 1.16
C ARG A 55 17.76 13.42 -0.16
N LEU A 56 17.83 12.52 -1.14
CA LEU A 56 17.18 12.72 -2.45
C LEU A 56 15.66 12.87 -2.32
N GLN A 57 15.03 12.06 -1.48
CA GLN A 57 13.60 12.17 -1.19
C GLN A 57 13.26 13.56 -0.58
N ALA A 58 14.05 14.01 0.38
CA ALA A 58 13.86 15.32 0.98
C ALA A 58 14.01 16.47 -0.04
N GLN A 59 15.02 16.38 -0.90
CA GLN A 59 15.25 17.36 -1.98
C GLN A 59 14.08 17.42 -2.96
N GLU A 60 13.58 16.27 -3.41
CA GLU A 60 12.42 16.21 -4.31
C GLU A 60 11.16 16.83 -3.71
N ILE A 61 10.92 16.66 -2.41
CA ILE A 61 9.78 17.29 -1.73
C ILE A 61 9.94 18.80 -1.72
N ILE A 62 11.13 19.30 -1.36
CA ILE A 62 11.42 20.73 -1.34
C ILE A 62 11.31 21.34 -2.74
N GLU A 63 11.83 20.66 -3.77
CA GLU A 63 11.72 21.11 -5.15
C GLU A 63 10.26 21.07 -5.65
N GLY A 64 9.46 20.11 -5.17
CA GLY A 64 8.02 20.06 -5.43
C GLY A 64 7.33 21.31 -4.91
N PHE A 65 7.53 21.67 -3.64
CA PHE A 65 6.97 22.89 -3.05
C PHE A 65 7.42 24.15 -3.78
N ARG A 66 8.69 24.23 -4.19
CA ARG A 66 9.22 25.36 -4.96
C ARG A 66 8.55 25.50 -6.34
N ARG A 67 8.37 24.38 -7.06
CA ARG A 67 7.72 24.39 -8.38
C ARG A 67 6.27 24.84 -8.32
N GLU A 68 5.59 24.47 -7.25
CA GLU A 68 4.18 24.81 -7.03
C GLU A 68 4.01 26.17 -6.35
N HIS A 69 5.13 26.90 -6.09
CA HIS A 69 5.14 28.19 -5.38
C HIS A 69 4.43 28.16 -4.02
N ILE A 70 4.51 27.02 -3.32
CA ILE A 70 3.90 26.83 -2.01
C ILE A 70 4.88 27.25 -0.92
N ASP A 71 4.47 28.20 -0.07
CA ASP A 71 5.13 28.47 1.20
C ASP A 71 4.82 27.34 2.18
N TRP A 72 5.82 26.50 2.46
CA TRP A 72 5.64 25.31 3.28
C TRP A 72 6.18 25.49 4.70
N THR A 73 5.53 24.80 5.64
CA THR A 73 5.97 24.69 7.03
C THR A 73 6.74 23.39 7.25
N LEU A 74 7.53 23.35 8.35
CA LEU A 74 8.26 22.13 8.73
C LEU A 74 7.31 20.92 8.96
N ASN A 75 6.06 21.17 9.41
CA ASN A 75 5.06 20.13 9.58
C ASN A 75 4.60 19.57 8.22
N GLN A 76 4.29 20.42 7.26
CA GLN A 76 3.93 20.02 5.90
C GLN A 76 5.05 19.21 5.23
N PHE A 77 6.30 19.65 5.39
CA PHE A 77 7.45 18.87 4.91
C PHE A 77 7.52 17.50 5.60
N ALA A 78 7.36 17.45 6.92
CA ALA A 78 7.40 16.21 7.68
C ALA A 78 6.31 15.23 7.24
N ASP A 79 5.10 15.72 7.04
CA ASP A 79 3.98 14.91 6.58
C ASP A 79 4.23 14.38 5.15
N ALA A 80 4.72 15.21 4.24
CA ALA A 80 5.10 14.81 2.90
C ALA A 80 6.24 13.76 2.91
N PHE A 81 7.26 13.95 3.77
CA PHE A 81 8.40 13.04 3.89
C PHE A 81 7.99 11.66 4.43
N LEU A 82 7.16 11.63 5.48
CA LEU A 82 6.66 10.40 6.06
C LEU A 82 5.67 9.68 5.14
N ASN A 83 4.83 10.43 4.43
CA ASN A 83 3.84 9.87 3.53
C ASN A 83 4.49 9.33 2.25
N LYS A 84 5.55 9.99 1.71
CA LYS A 84 6.26 9.50 0.53
C LYS A 84 6.88 8.12 0.76
N SER A 85 7.33 7.80 1.97
CA SER A 85 7.83 6.46 2.33
C SER A 85 6.73 5.39 2.36
N LYS A 86 5.46 5.81 2.46
CA LYS A 86 4.26 4.95 2.44
C LYS A 86 3.54 4.96 1.09
N GLN A 87 3.91 5.90 0.21
CA GLN A 87 3.32 6.08 -1.11
C GLN A 87 3.50 4.82 -1.96
N GLY A 88 2.46 4.44 -2.66
CA GLY A 88 2.47 3.27 -3.54
C GLY A 88 2.28 1.92 -2.85
N LYS A 89 2.18 1.85 -1.51
CA LYS A 89 1.89 0.59 -0.80
C LYS A 89 0.38 0.34 -0.74
N ILE A 90 -0.05 -0.75 -1.34
CA ILE A 90 -1.48 -1.07 -1.47
C ILE A 90 -2.18 -1.22 -0.11
N LYS A 91 -1.56 -1.88 0.86
CA LYS A 91 -2.15 -2.10 2.19
C LYS A 91 -2.45 -0.77 2.89
N VAL A 92 -1.44 0.10 3.00
CA VAL A 92 -1.58 1.41 3.67
C VAL A 92 -2.63 2.27 2.98
N TYR A 93 -2.65 2.25 1.64
CA TYR A 93 -3.64 2.98 0.87
C TYR A 93 -5.07 2.48 1.14
N MET A 94 -5.27 1.15 1.16
CA MET A 94 -6.57 0.55 1.46
C MET A 94 -7.03 0.85 2.90
N GLU A 95 -6.14 0.78 3.89
CA GLU A 95 -6.44 1.11 5.29
C GLU A 95 -6.90 2.57 5.43
N ASN A 96 -6.18 3.51 4.81
CA ASN A 96 -6.56 4.92 4.79
C ASN A 96 -7.92 5.13 4.14
N HIS A 97 -8.19 4.49 3.00
CA HIS A 97 -9.46 4.58 2.30
C HIS A 97 -10.62 4.01 3.14
N ILE A 98 -10.41 2.88 3.81
CA ILE A 98 -11.38 2.27 4.73
C ILE A 98 -11.70 3.22 5.88
N ASN A 99 -10.70 3.86 6.49
CA ASN A 99 -10.88 4.79 7.58
C ASN A 99 -11.68 6.04 7.14
N THR A 100 -11.32 6.62 5.99
CA THR A 100 -12.08 7.75 5.39
C THR A 100 -13.54 7.38 5.17
N LEU A 101 -13.83 6.18 4.66
CA LEU A 101 -15.20 5.72 4.45
C LEU A 101 -15.97 5.55 5.77
N ARG A 102 -15.30 5.11 6.83
CA ARG A 102 -15.91 5.01 8.17
C ARG A 102 -16.23 6.39 8.74
N GLU A 103 -15.30 7.32 8.65
CA GLU A 103 -15.46 8.71 9.11
C GLU A 103 -16.58 9.43 8.36
N THR A 104 -16.76 9.14 7.08
CA THR A 104 -17.83 9.71 6.24
C THR A 104 -19.15 8.94 6.30
N GLY A 105 -19.28 7.94 7.19
CA GLY A 105 -20.52 7.19 7.40
C GLY A 105 -20.81 6.11 6.34
N HIS A 106 -19.92 5.86 5.40
CA HIS A 106 -20.07 4.82 4.34
C HIS A 106 -19.67 3.43 4.83
N ILE A 107 -20.24 2.98 5.95
CA ILE A 107 -19.86 1.77 6.68
C ILE A 107 -19.94 0.50 5.80
N GLY A 108 -21.00 0.37 4.97
CA GLY A 108 -21.16 -0.79 4.08
C GLY A 108 -19.99 -0.93 3.08
N ASN A 109 -19.57 0.17 2.48
CA ASN A 109 -18.43 0.20 1.57
C ASN A 109 -17.11 -0.05 2.33
N ALA A 110 -16.93 0.55 3.51
CA ALA A 110 -15.76 0.32 4.35
C ALA A 110 -15.59 -1.17 4.68
N ASN A 111 -16.68 -1.86 5.03
CA ASN A 111 -16.67 -3.30 5.32
C ASN A 111 -16.32 -4.13 4.07
N CYS A 112 -16.77 -3.72 2.88
CA CYS A 112 -16.42 -4.37 1.62
C CYS A 112 -14.90 -4.32 1.37
N TYR A 113 -14.29 -3.15 1.50
CA TYR A 113 -12.85 -2.99 1.33
C TYR A 113 -12.05 -3.67 2.44
N ALA A 114 -12.52 -3.63 3.69
CA ALA A 114 -11.88 -4.32 4.81
C ALA A 114 -11.88 -5.85 4.63
N ALA A 115 -12.99 -6.44 4.19
CA ALA A 115 -13.07 -7.86 3.86
C ALA A 115 -12.11 -8.24 2.72
N THR A 116 -12.00 -7.37 1.70
CA THR A 116 -11.09 -7.59 0.58
C THR A 116 -9.63 -7.51 1.03
N LEU A 117 -9.27 -6.51 1.84
CA LEU A 117 -7.93 -6.35 2.40
C LEU A 117 -7.53 -7.58 3.23
N ASN A 118 -8.41 -8.05 4.12
CA ASN A 118 -8.19 -9.25 4.91
C ASN A 118 -7.91 -10.49 4.04
N MET A 119 -8.66 -10.67 2.93
CA MET A 119 -8.42 -11.78 2.02
C MET A 119 -7.10 -11.65 1.25
N LEU A 120 -6.69 -10.45 0.90
CA LEU A 120 -5.38 -10.18 0.29
C LEU A 120 -4.22 -10.46 1.26
N GLU A 121 -4.35 -10.12 2.54
CA GLU A 121 -3.37 -10.44 3.60
C GLU A 121 -3.23 -11.95 3.82
N HIS A 122 -4.33 -12.70 3.75
CA HIS A 122 -4.27 -14.15 3.81
C HIS A 122 -3.64 -14.78 2.56
N TYR A 123 -3.76 -14.13 1.41
CA TYR A 123 -3.14 -14.57 0.16
C TYR A 123 -1.65 -14.27 0.13
N ASP A 124 -1.25 -13.07 0.53
CA ASP A 124 0.15 -12.63 0.52
C ASP A 124 0.54 -12.04 1.88
N SER A 125 1.28 -12.80 2.67
CA SER A 125 1.76 -12.39 4.00
C SER A 125 2.69 -11.18 3.99
N ARG A 126 3.21 -10.77 2.81
CA ARG A 126 4.06 -9.59 2.62
C ARG A 126 3.32 -8.44 1.95
N LEU A 127 2.00 -8.41 2.05
CA LEU A 127 1.18 -7.36 1.47
C LEU A 127 1.54 -5.96 2.01
N ASP A 128 2.04 -5.88 3.24
CA ASP A 128 2.51 -4.64 3.88
C ASP A 128 3.70 -3.99 3.16
N GLN A 129 4.49 -4.79 2.44
CA GLN A 129 5.64 -4.33 1.66
C GLN A 129 5.29 -4.09 0.19
N LYS A 130 4.18 -4.63 -0.28
CA LYS A 130 3.81 -4.66 -1.68
C LYS A 130 3.36 -3.30 -2.21
N VAL A 131 3.95 -2.89 -3.31
CA VAL A 131 3.59 -1.65 -4.02
C VAL A 131 2.57 -1.90 -5.14
N PHE A 132 1.86 -0.87 -5.57
CA PHE A 132 0.83 -1.00 -6.61
C PHE A 132 1.34 -1.61 -7.92
N SER A 133 2.58 -1.35 -8.31
CA SER A 133 3.17 -1.91 -9.53
C SER A 133 3.33 -3.43 -9.50
N GLU A 134 3.29 -4.06 -8.33
CA GLU A 134 3.35 -5.52 -8.15
C GLU A 134 1.97 -6.18 -8.16
N ILE A 135 0.89 -5.37 -8.20
CA ILE A 135 -0.49 -5.87 -8.35
C ILE A 135 -0.80 -6.00 -9.86
N ASP A 136 -0.06 -6.85 -10.50
CA ASP A 136 -0.17 -7.13 -11.93
C ASP A 136 -1.17 -8.26 -12.23
N ILE A 137 -1.26 -8.64 -13.50
CA ILE A 137 -2.15 -9.73 -13.94
C ILE A 137 -1.78 -11.09 -13.31
N LYS A 138 -0.49 -11.32 -13.01
CA LYS A 138 -0.05 -12.57 -12.38
C LYS A 138 -0.51 -12.62 -10.94
N PHE A 139 -0.39 -11.50 -10.21
CA PHE A 139 -0.89 -11.39 -8.84
C PHE A 139 -2.40 -11.64 -8.79
N VAL A 140 -3.18 -11.01 -9.67
CA VAL A 140 -4.64 -11.15 -9.70
C VAL A 140 -5.07 -12.57 -10.05
N ASN A 141 -4.42 -13.22 -11.01
CA ASN A 141 -4.67 -14.62 -11.35
C ASN A 141 -4.33 -15.57 -10.17
N GLY A 142 -3.20 -15.32 -9.49
CA GLY A 142 -2.82 -16.08 -8.30
C GLY A 142 -3.83 -15.93 -7.16
N PHE A 143 -4.31 -14.70 -6.94
CA PHE A 143 -5.35 -14.42 -5.96
C PHE A 143 -6.68 -15.14 -6.32
N ASP A 144 -7.05 -15.21 -7.59
CA ASP A 144 -8.23 -15.96 -8.04
C ASP A 144 -8.11 -17.46 -7.72
N ILE A 145 -6.96 -18.06 -8.03
CA ILE A 145 -6.67 -19.46 -7.71
C ILE A 145 -6.74 -19.70 -6.18
N PHE A 146 -6.20 -18.77 -5.39
CA PHE A 146 -6.27 -18.85 -3.93
C PHE A 146 -7.72 -18.82 -3.43
N LEU A 147 -8.54 -17.91 -3.94
CA LEU A 147 -9.97 -17.82 -3.58
C LEU A 147 -10.74 -19.10 -3.98
N GLN A 148 -10.45 -19.68 -5.15
CA GLN A 148 -11.04 -20.96 -5.59
C GLN A 148 -10.68 -22.09 -4.64
N LYS A 149 -9.42 -22.22 -4.25
CA LYS A 149 -8.95 -23.22 -3.28
C LYS A 149 -9.62 -23.09 -1.91
N ARG A 150 -10.03 -21.89 -1.53
CA ARG A 150 -10.83 -21.64 -0.31
C ARG A 150 -12.32 -21.90 -0.48
N GLY A 151 -12.77 -22.40 -1.64
CA GLY A 151 -14.16 -22.70 -1.92
C GLY A 151 -15.03 -21.48 -2.22
N CYS A 152 -14.44 -20.32 -2.52
CA CYS A 152 -15.20 -19.13 -2.89
C CYS A 152 -15.87 -19.32 -4.25
N LYS A 153 -17.20 -19.18 -4.30
CA LYS A 153 -18.01 -19.20 -5.54
C LYS A 153 -17.70 -17.97 -6.41
N GLY A 154 -18.04 -18.02 -7.70
CA GLY A 154 -17.77 -16.96 -8.67
C GLY A 154 -18.27 -15.59 -8.22
N ASN A 155 -19.51 -15.50 -7.73
CA ASN A 155 -20.06 -14.23 -7.24
C ASN A 155 -19.31 -13.66 -6.03
N THR A 156 -18.78 -14.52 -5.13
CA THR A 156 -17.94 -14.08 -4.01
C THR A 156 -16.57 -13.59 -4.51
N ARG A 157 -15.97 -14.30 -5.47
CA ARG A 157 -14.72 -13.86 -6.10
C ARG A 157 -14.90 -12.53 -6.83
N LYS A 158 -15.98 -12.38 -7.59
CA LYS A 158 -16.39 -11.15 -8.27
C LYS A 158 -16.49 -9.98 -7.30
N TYR A 159 -17.03 -10.19 -6.10
CA TYR A 159 -17.11 -9.16 -5.05
C TYR A 159 -15.70 -8.63 -4.67
N TYR A 160 -14.75 -9.52 -4.38
CA TYR A 160 -13.39 -9.11 -4.05
C TYR A 160 -12.68 -8.40 -5.21
N PHE A 161 -12.81 -8.90 -6.44
CA PHE A 161 -12.19 -8.28 -7.60
C PHE A 161 -12.80 -6.92 -7.97
N LYS A 162 -14.10 -6.72 -7.76
CA LYS A 162 -14.72 -5.40 -7.92
C LYS A 162 -14.14 -4.37 -6.94
N ALA A 163 -13.96 -4.76 -5.68
CA ALA A 163 -13.35 -3.89 -4.68
C ALA A 163 -11.89 -3.59 -5.01
N LEU A 164 -11.09 -4.61 -5.36
CA LEU A 164 -9.69 -4.42 -5.76
C LEU A 164 -9.56 -3.52 -6.99
N ARG A 165 -10.39 -3.72 -8.01
CA ARG A 165 -10.44 -2.86 -9.20
C ARG A 165 -10.77 -1.43 -8.85
N SER A 166 -11.73 -1.21 -7.97
CA SER A 166 -12.12 0.14 -7.52
C SER A 166 -10.95 0.85 -6.81
N ILE A 167 -10.24 0.16 -5.93
CA ILE A 167 -9.03 0.68 -5.26
C ILE A 167 -7.94 1.06 -6.27
N LEU A 168 -7.64 0.18 -7.23
CA LEU A 168 -6.63 0.45 -8.25
C LEU A 168 -7.00 1.65 -9.13
N ASN A 169 -8.26 1.75 -9.56
CA ASN A 169 -8.73 2.89 -10.35
C ASN A 169 -8.58 4.20 -9.57
N LYS A 170 -8.95 4.20 -8.29
CA LYS A 170 -8.82 5.36 -7.43
C LYS A 170 -7.36 5.74 -7.22
N ALA A 171 -6.49 4.76 -6.96
CA ALA A 171 -5.06 4.99 -6.81
C ALA A 171 -4.40 5.55 -8.09
N ILE A 172 -4.84 5.11 -9.28
CA ILE A 172 -4.38 5.66 -10.56
C ILE A 172 -4.85 7.11 -10.71
N GLN A 173 -6.11 7.40 -10.41
CA GLN A 173 -6.66 8.75 -10.46
C GLN A 173 -5.93 9.71 -9.50
N GLU A 174 -5.52 9.23 -8.33
CA GLU A 174 -4.76 9.98 -7.31
C GLU A 174 -3.24 9.97 -7.56
N LYS A 175 -2.77 9.37 -8.68
CA LYS A 175 -1.35 9.25 -9.07
C LYS A 175 -0.48 8.44 -8.10
N GLU A 176 -1.09 7.60 -7.26
CA GLU A 176 -0.42 6.63 -6.39
C GLU A 176 -0.04 5.34 -7.12
N ALA A 177 -0.73 5.03 -8.23
CA ALA A 177 -0.50 3.88 -9.08
C ALA A 177 -0.38 4.28 -10.56
N THR A 178 0.17 3.40 -11.37
CA THR A 178 0.31 3.62 -12.82
C THR A 178 -0.55 2.65 -13.62
N GLU A 179 -1.01 3.08 -14.81
CA GLU A 179 -1.78 2.21 -15.72
C GLU A 179 -0.95 1.08 -16.33
N LYS A 180 0.39 1.17 -16.32
CA LYS A 180 1.28 0.20 -16.98
C LYS A 180 1.10 -1.24 -16.48
N THR A 181 0.82 -1.40 -15.20
CA THR A 181 0.66 -2.71 -14.56
C THR A 181 -0.80 -3.06 -14.26
N TYR A 182 -1.74 -2.23 -14.74
CA TYR A 182 -3.16 -2.36 -14.43
C TYR A 182 -3.74 -3.71 -14.90
N PRO A 183 -4.20 -4.59 -13.99
CA PRO A 183 -4.54 -5.96 -14.32
C PRO A 183 -5.93 -6.14 -14.95
N PHE A 184 -6.80 -5.13 -14.89
CA PHE A 184 -8.19 -5.19 -15.35
C PHE A 184 -8.44 -4.48 -16.69
N GLY A 185 -7.37 -4.10 -17.39
CA GLY A 185 -7.43 -3.44 -18.69
C GLY A 185 -7.82 -4.39 -19.84
N LYS A 186 -7.73 -3.88 -21.07
CA LYS A 186 -8.01 -4.66 -22.28
C LYS A 186 -7.05 -5.86 -22.35
N GLY A 187 -7.62 -7.07 -22.42
CA GLY A 187 -6.83 -8.31 -22.40
C GLY A 187 -6.41 -8.79 -20.99
N GLY A 188 -6.73 -8.03 -19.94
CA GLY A 188 -6.47 -8.39 -18.54
C GLY A 188 -7.52 -9.32 -17.93
N PHE A 189 -7.55 -9.36 -16.59
CA PHE A 189 -8.48 -10.20 -15.82
C PHE A 189 -9.93 -9.76 -16.01
N GLN A 190 -10.77 -10.68 -16.45
CA GLN A 190 -12.17 -10.40 -16.80
C GLN A 190 -13.12 -10.77 -15.66
N ILE A 191 -13.47 -9.79 -14.84
CA ILE A 191 -14.38 -9.99 -13.69
C ILE A 191 -15.76 -10.51 -14.12
N ALA A 192 -16.22 -10.13 -15.32
CA ALA A 192 -17.52 -10.58 -15.84
C ALA A 192 -17.61 -12.12 -16.02
N LYS A 193 -16.49 -12.80 -16.27
CA LYS A 193 -16.46 -14.27 -16.39
C LYS A 193 -16.72 -15.01 -15.08
N LEU A 194 -16.72 -14.31 -13.95
CA LEU A 194 -16.97 -14.85 -12.62
C LEU A 194 -18.48 -14.86 -12.27
N ASP A 195 -19.33 -14.37 -13.15
CA ASP A 195 -20.77 -14.38 -12.92
C ASP A 195 -21.30 -15.81 -12.88
N GLU A 196 -21.97 -16.14 -11.78
CA GLU A 196 -22.71 -17.38 -11.61
C GLU A 196 -24.18 -17.03 -11.41
N GLU A 197 -25.05 -17.72 -12.13
CA GLU A 197 -26.49 -17.64 -11.88
C GLU A 197 -26.79 -18.18 -10.48
N THR A 198 -27.45 -17.34 -9.69
CA THR A 198 -27.94 -17.75 -8.37
C THR A 198 -29.44 -18.02 -8.45
N GLU A 199 -29.86 -19.15 -7.93
CA GLU A 199 -31.30 -19.40 -7.75
C GLU A 199 -31.89 -18.28 -6.89
N LYS A 200 -32.89 -17.60 -7.45
CA LYS A 200 -33.64 -16.60 -6.70
C LYS A 200 -34.51 -17.33 -5.68
N ARG A 201 -34.12 -17.20 -4.40
CA ARG A 201 -34.93 -17.73 -3.31
C ARG A 201 -36.11 -16.79 -3.07
N TYR A 202 -37.29 -17.17 -3.54
CA TYR A 202 -38.52 -16.45 -3.21
C TYR A 202 -39.03 -16.98 -1.87
N LEU A 203 -39.59 -16.07 -1.08
CA LEU A 203 -40.44 -16.45 0.01
C LEU A 203 -41.79 -16.95 -0.65
N PRO A 204 -42.19 -18.22 -0.51
CA PRO A 204 -43.45 -18.66 -1.04
C PRO A 204 -44.61 -17.80 -0.55
N MET A 205 -45.60 -17.58 -1.41
CA MET A 205 -46.71 -16.65 -1.10
C MET A 205 -47.48 -17.04 0.19
N GLU A 206 -47.45 -18.31 0.56
CA GLU A 206 -48.05 -18.82 1.81
C GLU A 206 -47.36 -18.23 3.04
N TYR A 207 -46.03 -18.09 3.03
CA TYR A 207 -45.28 -17.45 4.13
C TYR A 207 -45.49 -15.94 4.16
N TRP A 208 -45.65 -15.31 2.99
CA TRP A 208 -46.00 -13.89 2.91
C TRP A 208 -47.34 -13.59 3.58
N LYS A 209 -48.38 -14.45 3.32
CA LYS A 209 -49.71 -14.36 3.96
C LYS A 209 -49.59 -14.54 5.47
N LYS A 210 -48.77 -15.50 5.96
CA LYS A 210 -48.56 -15.69 7.40
C LYS A 210 -47.92 -14.46 8.05
N ILE A 211 -46.87 -13.89 7.47
CA ILE A 211 -46.22 -12.69 8.00
C ILE A 211 -47.20 -11.50 8.05
N LYS A 212 -47.99 -11.30 6.99
CA LYS A 212 -48.96 -10.21 6.91
C LYS A 212 -50.09 -10.32 7.96
N ASN A 213 -50.43 -11.52 8.37
CA ASN A 213 -51.49 -11.78 9.35
C ASN A 213 -50.97 -11.89 10.80
N THR A 214 -49.66 -11.69 11.03
CA THR A 214 -49.03 -11.73 12.35
C THR A 214 -48.70 -10.34 12.88
N VAL A 215 -48.96 -9.28 12.10
CA VAL A 215 -48.94 -7.86 12.48
C VAL A 215 -50.39 -7.41 12.65
#